data_4f131cea3f5e468e9b77310b13165554
#
_entry.id   4f131cea3f5e468e9b77310b13165554
#
_cell.length_a   1.000
_cell.length_b   1.000
_cell.length_c   1.000
_cell.angle_alpha   90.00
_cell.angle_beta   90.00
_cell.angle_gamma   90.00
#
_symmetry.space_group_name_H-M   'P 1'
#
loop_
_entity.id
_entity.type
_entity.pdbx_description
1 polymer ?
#
loop_
_entity_poly.entity_id
_entity_poly.type
_entity_poly.pdbx_seq_one_letter_code
_entity_poly.pdbx_strand_id
1 'polypeptide(L)'
;IAAIGDISATRAAEVIDAKGLHVLPGVIDSQVHFREPGLEHKEDLATGSLAAVSGGVTVVFEMPNTKPLTTTEETLADKVARARGRMHCDFAFYVGGTRENVGNIPHLERLEASAGIKVFMGASTGDLLIEDEATLEKVIAAISRRAAFHAEDEARLREVDTRRQERQRP
;
A
#
# COMPACT_ATOMS: atom_id res chain seq x y z
N ILE A 1 -19.15 11.74 -7.80
CA ILE A 1 -20.49 11.74 -8.46
C ILE A 1 -21.34 12.76 -7.71
N ALA A 2 -21.74 13.83 -8.38
CA ALA A 2 -22.55 14.88 -7.79
C ALA A 2 -24.06 14.58 -7.88
N ALA A 3 -24.49 13.94 -8.97
CA ALA A 3 -25.87 13.53 -9.17
C ALA A 3 -25.97 12.34 -10.13
N ILE A 4 -27.05 11.57 -9.99
CA ILE A 4 -27.44 10.49 -10.91
C ILE A 4 -28.92 10.71 -11.22
N GLY A 5 -29.30 10.66 -12.52
CA GLY A 5 -30.66 10.83 -12.97
C GLY A 5 -30.74 11.57 -14.30
N ASP A 6 -31.92 12.09 -14.62
CA ASP A 6 -32.10 12.93 -15.82
C ASP A 6 -31.51 14.34 -15.57
N ILE A 7 -30.30 14.54 -16.07
CA ILE A 7 -29.51 15.76 -15.86
C ILE A 7 -29.44 16.52 -17.19
N SER A 8 -29.93 17.76 -17.19
CA SER A 8 -29.83 18.61 -18.38
C SER A 8 -28.39 18.89 -18.79
N ALA A 9 -28.00 18.46 -19.98
CA ALA A 9 -26.68 18.69 -20.56
C ALA A 9 -26.31 20.16 -20.73
N THR A 10 -27.31 21.07 -20.74
CA THR A 10 -27.11 22.50 -20.97
C THR A 10 -26.29 23.23 -19.90
N ARG A 11 -25.99 22.59 -18.76
CA ARG A 11 -25.18 23.14 -17.67
C ARG A 11 -23.81 22.50 -17.56
N ALA A 12 -23.46 21.56 -18.43
CA ALA A 12 -22.18 20.88 -18.42
C ALA A 12 -21.17 21.59 -19.33
N ALA A 13 -19.90 21.68 -18.91
CA ALA A 13 -18.81 22.16 -19.76
C ALA A 13 -18.48 21.13 -20.86
N GLU A 14 -18.69 19.87 -20.57
CA GLU A 14 -18.47 18.74 -21.48
C GLU A 14 -19.54 17.67 -21.25
N VAL A 15 -19.95 16.98 -22.29
CA VAL A 15 -20.90 15.87 -22.26
C VAL A 15 -20.26 14.68 -22.95
N ILE A 16 -20.12 13.57 -22.22
CA ILE A 16 -19.62 12.30 -22.77
C ILE A 16 -20.80 11.35 -22.94
N ASP A 17 -21.03 10.91 -24.17
CA ASP A 17 -22.06 9.90 -24.46
C ASP A 17 -21.52 8.50 -24.12
N ALA A 18 -21.99 7.95 -23.02
CA ALA A 18 -21.65 6.60 -22.56
C ALA A 18 -22.73 5.57 -22.93
N LYS A 19 -23.55 5.81 -23.97
CA LYS A 19 -24.62 4.91 -24.37
C LYS A 19 -24.12 3.50 -24.67
N GLY A 20 -24.69 2.52 -23.98
CA GLY A 20 -24.29 1.10 -24.08
C GLY A 20 -23.08 0.74 -23.22
N LEU A 21 -22.52 1.68 -22.45
CA LEU A 21 -21.42 1.45 -21.52
C LEU A 21 -21.90 1.48 -20.07
N HIS A 22 -21.18 0.75 -19.20
CA HIS A 22 -21.35 0.86 -17.77
C HIS A 22 -20.37 1.93 -17.23
N VAL A 23 -20.90 2.95 -16.57
CA VAL A 23 -20.09 3.97 -15.88
C VAL A 23 -19.96 3.56 -14.42
N LEU A 24 -18.73 3.23 -14.00
CA LEU A 24 -18.41 2.80 -12.65
C LEU A 24 -17.49 3.84 -11.98
N PRO A 25 -17.51 3.93 -10.63
CA PRO A 25 -16.46 4.64 -9.92
C PRO A 25 -15.09 4.05 -10.27
N GLY A 26 -14.05 4.88 -10.30
CA GLY A 26 -12.68 4.42 -10.48
C GLY A 26 -12.29 3.41 -9.40
N VAL A 27 -11.57 2.38 -9.79
CA VAL A 27 -11.10 1.35 -8.86
C VAL A 27 -10.01 1.91 -7.96
N ILE A 28 -10.05 1.56 -6.68
CA ILE A 28 -9.00 1.84 -5.70
C ILE A 28 -8.24 0.54 -5.47
N ASP A 29 -6.97 0.50 -5.88
CA ASP A 29 -6.07 -0.60 -5.50
C ASP A 29 -5.35 -0.24 -4.20
N SER A 30 -5.78 -0.88 -3.12
CA SER A 30 -5.27 -0.60 -1.77
C SER A 30 -3.95 -1.30 -1.45
N GLN A 31 -3.34 -2.02 -2.41
CA GLN A 31 -2.09 -2.74 -2.17
C GLN A 31 -1.28 -2.92 -3.46
N VAL A 32 -0.41 -1.95 -3.76
CA VAL A 32 0.52 -2.04 -4.88
C VAL A 32 1.97 -2.04 -4.41
N HIS A 33 2.87 -2.56 -5.25
CA HIS A 33 4.31 -2.59 -5.04
C HIS A 33 5.02 -1.99 -6.24
N PHE A 34 5.10 -0.66 -6.32
CA PHE A 34 5.82 0.05 -7.39
C PHE A 34 7.33 0.13 -7.17
N ARG A 35 7.81 -0.37 -6.03
CA ARG A 35 9.23 -0.66 -5.78
C ARG A 35 10.15 0.54 -5.68
N GLU A 36 9.72 1.75 -5.97
CA GLU A 36 10.50 2.98 -5.81
C GLU A 36 10.28 3.59 -4.41
N PRO A 37 11.37 3.99 -3.73
CA PRO A 37 12.77 4.02 -4.17
C PRO A 37 13.50 2.69 -4.01
N GLY A 38 14.59 2.56 -4.79
CA GLY A 38 15.67 1.59 -4.58
C GLY A 38 15.49 0.22 -5.24
N LEU A 39 14.38 -0.05 -5.90
CA LEU A 39 14.11 -1.29 -6.62
C LEU A 39 13.49 -1.02 -8.02
N GLU A 40 13.81 0.12 -8.61
CA GLU A 40 13.24 0.64 -9.86
C GLU A 40 13.50 -0.27 -11.07
N HIS A 41 14.47 -1.20 -10.96
CA HIS A 41 14.68 -2.25 -11.97
C HIS A 41 13.50 -3.23 -12.09
N LYS A 42 12.58 -3.23 -11.14
CA LYS A 42 11.36 -4.07 -11.14
C LYS A 42 10.14 -3.27 -11.60
N GLU A 43 9.97 -2.08 -11.08
CA GLU A 43 8.88 -1.16 -11.38
C GLU A 43 9.19 0.21 -10.75
N ASP A 44 8.62 1.29 -11.29
CA ASP A 44 8.68 2.64 -10.73
C ASP A 44 7.30 3.28 -10.58
N LEU A 45 7.25 4.43 -9.92
CA LEU A 45 6.01 5.14 -9.64
C LEU A 45 5.30 5.63 -10.91
N ALA A 46 6.04 6.05 -11.93
CA ALA A 46 5.46 6.59 -13.16
C ALA A 46 4.85 5.48 -14.02
N THR A 47 5.63 4.44 -14.31
CA THR A 47 5.19 3.33 -15.17
C THR A 47 4.14 2.47 -14.50
N GLY A 48 4.28 2.19 -13.19
CA GLY A 48 3.28 1.45 -12.42
C GLY A 48 1.94 2.19 -12.35
N SER A 49 1.94 3.50 -12.12
CA SER A 49 0.69 4.28 -12.10
C SER A 49 0.06 4.44 -13.48
N LEU A 50 0.87 4.51 -14.55
CA LEU A 50 0.38 4.50 -15.92
C LEU A 50 -0.32 3.17 -16.25
N ALA A 51 0.27 2.05 -15.84
CA ALA A 51 -0.35 0.73 -15.98
C ALA A 51 -1.66 0.63 -15.18
N ALA A 52 -1.70 1.19 -13.96
CA ALA A 52 -2.90 1.23 -13.12
C ALA A 52 -4.06 1.95 -13.81
N VAL A 53 -3.85 3.18 -14.31
CA VAL A 53 -4.92 3.93 -14.98
C VAL A 53 -5.36 3.29 -16.30
N SER A 54 -4.44 2.62 -17.00
CA SER A 54 -4.77 1.87 -18.22
C SER A 54 -5.72 0.70 -17.94
N GLY A 55 -5.73 0.17 -16.70
CA GLY A 55 -6.66 -0.85 -16.21
C GLY A 55 -7.90 -0.31 -15.51
N GLY A 56 -8.09 1.02 -15.42
CA GLY A 56 -9.23 1.64 -14.75
C GLY A 56 -9.04 1.88 -13.25
N VAL A 57 -7.82 1.68 -12.72
CA VAL A 57 -7.46 2.03 -11.34
C VAL A 57 -7.15 3.51 -11.26
N THR A 58 -7.86 4.24 -10.41
CA THR A 58 -7.73 5.70 -10.28
C THR A 58 -7.06 6.15 -9.00
N VAL A 59 -6.90 5.25 -8.03
CA VAL A 59 -6.22 5.49 -6.76
C VAL A 59 -5.40 4.26 -6.39
N VAL A 60 -4.18 4.46 -5.92
CA VAL A 60 -3.31 3.37 -5.45
C VAL A 60 -2.76 3.65 -4.05
N PHE A 61 -2.63 2.59 -3.23
CA PHE A 61 -1.92 2.65 -1.95
C PHE A 61 -0.69 1.76 -2.01
N GLU A 62 0.49 2.39 -2.04
CA GLU A 62 1.76 1.70 -2.25
C GLU A 62 2.38 1.26 -0.92
N MET A 63 2.99 0.09 -0.93
CA MET A 63 3.54 -0.59 0.23
C MET A 63 4.91 -0.05 0.67
N PRO A 64 5.29 -0.19 1.97
CA PRO A 64 6.49 0.43 2.54
C PRO A 64 7.79 -0.33 2.27
N ASN A 65 7.75 -1.51 1.66
CA ASN A 65 8.93 -2.39 1.48
C ASN A 65 9.80 -1.98 0.28
N THR A 66 10.33 -0.77 0.35
CA THR A 66 11.25 -0.12 -0.60
C THR A 66 12.65 0.00 -0.02
N LYS A 67 13.59 0.64 -0.69
CA LYS A 67 14.96 0.89 -0.19
C LYS A 67 15.33 2.37 -0.36
N PRO A 68 15.32 3.15 0.75
CA PRO A 68 15.02 2.71 2.12
C PRO A 68 13.57 2.28 2.32
N LEU A 69 13.30 1.59 3.45
CA LEU A 69 11.95 1.26 3.91
C LEU A 69 11.19 2.55 4.25
N THR A 70 9.88 2.58 4.00
CA THR A 70 9.04 3.72 4.40
C THR A 70 8.54 3.51 5.84
N THR A 71 9.34 3.89 6.82
CA THR A 71 9.07 3.67 8.26
C THR A 71 9.15 4.93 9.11
N THR A 72 9.53 6.06 8.49
CA THR A 72 9.65 7.37 9.16
C THR A 72 8.95 8.46 8.36
N GLU A 73 8.78 9.63 8.96
CA GLU A 73 8.25 10.82 8.30
C GLU A 73 9.12 11.24 7.12
N GLU A 74 10.44 11.19 7.26
CA GLU A 74 11.39 11.59 6.21
C GLU A 74 11.30 10.65 5.00
N THR A 75 11.21 9.33 5.23
CA THR A 75 11.09 8.35 4.14
C THR A 75 9.74 8.41 3.44
N LEU A 76 8.67 8.75 4.16
CA LEU A 76 7.37 9.03 3.57
C LEU A 76 7.42 10.31 2.72
N ALA A 77 8.02 11.39 3.25
CA ALA A 77 8.16 12.66 2.54
C ALA A 77 8.99 12.53 1.25
N ASP A 78 10.08 11.74 1.27
CA ASP A 78 10.87 11.43 0.07
C ASP A 78 10.01 10.71 -1.00
N LYS A 79 9.24 9.71 -0.59
CA LYS A 79 8.32 9.01 -1.51
C LYS A 79 7.29 9.95 -2.12
N VAL A 80 6.67 10.82 -1.31
CA VAL A 80 5.70 11.82 -1.79
C VAL A 80 6.37 12.78 -2.77
N ALA A 81 7.59 13.24 -2.49
CA ALA A 81 8.33 14.12 -3.39
C ALA A 81 8.62 13.45 -4.73
N ARG A 82 9.00 12.16 -4.73
CA ARG A 82 9.21 11.37 -5.95
C ARG A 82 7.92 11.17 -6.77
N ALA A 83 6.79 11.02 -6.11
CA ALA A 83 5.49 10.79 -6.74
C ALA A 83 4.92 12.06 -7.40
N ARG A 84 5.17 13.24 -6.81
CA ARG A 84 4.61 14.51 -7.31
C ARG A 84 5.00 14.78 -8.75
N GLY A 85 3.98 15.01 -9.60
CA GLY A 85 4.13 15.30 -11.03
C GLY A 85 4.57 14.11 -11.90
N ARG A 86 4.67 12.90 -11.31
CA ARG A 86 5.03 11.67 -12.04
C ARG A 86 3.91 10.63 -12.03
N MET A 87 3.11 10.58 -10.96
CA MET A 87 1.99 9.66 -10.86
C MET A 87 0.85 10.05 -11.82
N HIS A 88 0.24 9.06 -12.43
CA HIS A 88 -0.89 9.20 -13.36
C HIS A 88 -2.25 8.98 -12.67
N CYS A 89 -2.27 8.59 -11.41
CA CYS A 89 -3.46 8.44 -10.59
C CYS A 89 -3.25 9.06 -9.21
N ASP A 90 -4.32 9.17 -8.42
CA ASP A 90 -4.22 9.54 -7.02
C ASP A 90 -3.48 8.47 -6.22
N PHE A 91 -2.76 8.88 -5.18
CA PHE A 91 -1.91 7.97 -4.44
C PHE A 91 -1.84 8.28 -2.95
N ALA A 92 -1.56 7.25 -2.17
CA ALA A 92 -1.09 7.35 -0.80
C ALA A 92 -0.09 6.22 -0.52
N PHE A 93 0.67 6.33 0.57
CA PHE A 93 1.71 5.38 0.92
C PHE A 93 1.46 4.79 2.30
N TYR A 94 1.57 3.48 2.44
CA TYR A 94 1.63 2.88 3.77
C TYR A 94 2.97 3.14 4.43
N VAL A 95 2.93 3.41 5.72
CA VAL A 95 4.12 3.42 6.58
C VAL A 95 4.24 2.06 7.26
N GLY A 96 5.42 1.47 7.24
CA GLY A 96 5.68 0.20 7.90
C GLY A 96 5.66 0.37 9.43
N GLY A 97 4.84 -0.44 10.11
CA GLY A 97 4.91 -0.58 11.56
C GLY A 97 6.07 -1.49 11.93
N THR A 98 6.94 -1.03 12.82
CA THR A 98 8.12 -1.77 13.29
C THR A 98 8.28 -1.64 14.80
N ARG A 99 9.16 -2.45 15.37
CA ARG A 99 9.53 -2.36 16.79
C ARG A 99 10.08 -0.96 17.13
N GLU A 100 10.86 -0.38 16.23
CA GLU A 100 11.58 0.88 16.45
C GLU A 100 10.65 2.09 16.41
N ASN A 101 9.59 2.05 15.58
CA ASN A 101 8.71 3.19 15.40
C ASN A 101 7.36 3.09 16.11
N VAL A 102 7.12 2.03 16.92
CA VAL A 102 5.83 1.80 17.59
C VAL A 102 5.32 3.03 18.37
N GLY A 103 6.22 3.74 19.05
CA GLY A 103 5.86 4.96 19.80
C GLY A 103 5.46 6.15 18.92
N ASN A 104 5.82 6.12 17.63
CA ASN A 104 5.54 7.20 16.67
C ASN A 104 4.37 6.88 15.71
N ILE A 105 3.82 5.66 15.75
CA ILE A 105 2.71 5.23 14.89
C ILE A 105 1.53 6.23 14.92
N PRO A 106 1.06 6.75 16.07
CA PRO A 106 -0.06 7.68 16.11
C PRO A 106 0.19 9.00 15.35
N HIS A 107 1.45 9.40 15.19
CA HIS A 107 1.84 10.53 14.37
C HIS A 107 1.92 10.12 12.89
N LEU A 108 2.64 9.04 12.59
CA LEU A 108 2.89 8.56 11.23
C LEU A 108 1.61 8.27 10.43
N GLU A 109 0.60 7.68 11.08
CA GLU A 109 -0.68 7.37 10.42
C GLU A 109 -1.51 8.62 10.06
N ARG A 110 -1.13 9.81 10.56
CA ARG A 110 -1.84 11.09 10.34
C ARG A 110 -1.12 12.02 9.38
N LEU A 111 0.08 11.67 8.95
CA LEU A 111 0.83 12.47 7.98
C LEU A 111 0.07 12.57 6.66
N GLU A 112 0.28 13.69 5.96
CA GLU A 112 -0.23 13.86 4.60
C GLU A 112 0.27 12.72 3.70
N ALA A 113 -0.61 12.20 2.86
CA ALA A 113 -0.37 11.04 1.99
C ALA A 113 -0.09 9.70 2.71
N SER A 114 -0.25 9.61 4.04
CA SER A 114 -0.24 8.33 4.73
C SER A 114 -1.54 7.57 4.45
N ALA A 115 -1.45 6.39 3.85
CA ALA A 115 -2.58 5.47 3.67
C ALA A 115 -2.95 4.75 4.98
N GLY A 116 -2.06 4.73 5.94
CA GLY A 116 -2.15 4.00 7.21
C GLY A 116 -0.88 3.21 7.50
N ILE A 117 -0.99 2.24 8.38
CA ILE A 117 0.14 1.41 8.81
C ILE A 117 0.09 0.04 8.15
N LYS A 118 1.21 -0.40 7.60
CA LYS A 118 1.41 -1.78 7.11
C LYS A 118 2.21 -2.58 8.10
N VAL A 119 1.70 -3.74 8.47
CA VAL A 119 2.36 -4.70 9.38
C VAL A 119 2.65 -5.99 8.62
N PHE A 120 3.87 -6.50 8.75
CA PHE A 120 4.28 -7.78 8.20
C PHE A 120 4.50 -8.78 9.35
N MET A 121 3.68 -9.81 9.41
CA MET A 121 3.77 -10.91 10.38
C MET A 121 4.50 -12.13 9.80
N GLY A 122 4.77 -12.13 8.50
CA GLY A 122 5.47 -13.17 7.76
C GLY A 122 5.91 -12.68 6.38
N ALA A 123 6.65 -13.51 5.64
CA ALA A 123 7.07 -13.30 4.24
C ALA A 123 7.64 -11.92 3.92
N SER A 124 8.24 -11.24 4.89
CA SER A 124 8.92 -9.96 4.71
C SER A 124 10.41 -10.11 4.90
N THR A 125 11.15 -9.14 4.36
CA THR A 125 12.61 -9.09 4.47
C THR A 125 13.03 -8.00 5.45
N GLY A 126 13.97 -8.33 6.34
CA GLY A 126 14.63 -7.38 7.21
C GLY A 126 13.73 -6.76 8.28
N ASP A 127 13.92 -5.48 8.52
CA ASP A 127 13.40 -4.74 9.69
C ASP A 127 11.88 -4.49 9.70
N LEU A 128 11.14 -4.93 8.67
CA LEU A 128 9.67 -4.84 8.64
C LEU A 128 8.96 -6.04 9.28
N LEU A 129 9.67 -7.15 9.50
CA LEU A 129 9.06 -8.36 10.03
C LEU A 129 8.86 -8.26 11.55
N ILE A 130 7.64 -8.51 12.00
CA ILE A 130 7.28 -8.61 13.42
C ILE A 130 6.86 -10.05 13.71
N GLU A 131 7.77 -10.85 14.24
CA GLU A 131 7.55 -12.25 14.56
C GLU A 131 7.03 -12.44 15.99
N ASP A 132 7.39 -11.55 16.92
CA ASP A 132 7.03 -11.70 18.31
C ASP A 132 5.69 -11.03 18.65
N GLU A 133 4.87 -11.78 19.38
CA GLU A 133 3.51 -11.39 19.75
C GLU A 133 3.48 -10.11 20.59
N ALA A 134 4.43 -9.94 21.51
CA ALA A 134 4.47 -8.76 22.39
C ALA A 134 4.75 -7.45 21.64
N THR A 135 5.57 -7.49 20.58
CA THR A 135 5.77 -6.34 19.68
C THR A 135 4.54 -6.12 18.81
N LEU A 136 3.95 -7.20 18.29
CA LEU A 136 2.75 -7.12 17.47
C LEU A 136 1.59 -6.47 18.23
N GLU A 137 1.33 -6.89 19.48
CA GLU A 137 0.32 -6.28 20.35
C GLU A 137 0.55 -4.79 20.55
N LYS A 138 1.79 -4.36 20.80
CA LYS A 138 2.13 -2.94 20.96
C LYS A 138 1.88 -2.15 19.67
N VAL A 139 2.26 -2.70 18.52
CA VAL A 139 2.03 -2.06 17.22
C VAL A 139 0.53 -1.93 16.95
N ILE A 140 -0.25 -3.00 17.15
CA ILE A 140 -1.70 -2.98 16.96
C ILE A 140 -2.35 -1.98 17.91
N ALA A 141 -1.96 -1.96 19.17
CA ALA A 141 -2.50 -1.03 20.17
C ALA A 141 -2.19 0.46 19.85
N ALA A 142 -1.10 0.72 19.13
CA ALA A 142 -0.72 2.08 18.74
C ALA A 142 -1.48 2.59 17.50
N ILE A 143 -2.08 1.70 16.70
CA ILE A 143 -2.82 2.04 15.48
C ILE A 143 -4.23 2.48 15.84
N SER A 144 -4.65 3.64 15.38
CA SER A 144 -6.00 4.17 15.58
C SER A 144 -6.77 4.41 14.27
N ARG A 145 -6.08 4.28 13.13
CA ARG A 145 -6.66 4.47 11.80
C ARG A 145 -6.60 3.18 10.97
N ARG A 146 -6.32 3.29 9.68
CA ARG A 146 -6.25 2.14 8.78
C ARG A 146 -4.97 1.35 9.01
N ALA A 147 -5.11 0.02 9.04
CA ALA A 147 -3.98 -0.90 8.98
C ALA A 147 -4.18 -1.96 7.90
N ALA A 148 -3.08 -2.40 7.32
CA ALA A 148 -3.03 -3.55 6.42
C ALA A 148 -2.03 -4.57 6.97
N PHE A 149 -2.40 -5.84 7.01
CA PHE A 149 -1.59 -6.91 7.57
C PHE A 149 -1.20 -7.91 6.48
N HIS A 150 0.07 -8.30 6.49
CA HIS A 150 0.52 -9.53 5.88
C HIS A 150 0.49 -10.60 6.99
N ALA A 151 -0.61 -11.31 7.08
CA ALA A 151 -0.95 -12.12 8.26
C ALA A 151 -0.59 -13.59 8.02
N GLU A 152 0.70 -13.90 8.03
CA GLU A 152 1.24 -15.26 8.01
C GLU A 152 1.94 -15.58 9.33
N ASP A 153 1.78 -16.80 9.82
CA ASP A 153 2.52 -17.31 10.97
C ASP A 153 3.87 -17.88 10.48
N GLU A 154 4.88 -17.04 10.48
CA GLU A 154 6.23 -17.37 9.98
C GLU A 154 6.86 -18.55 10.75
N ALA A 155 6.64 -18.64 12.06
CA ALA A 155 7.15 -19.74 12.86
C ALA A 155 6.54 -21.08 12.42
N ARG A 156 5.24 -21.09 12.21
CA ARG A 156 4.52 -22.27 11.72
C ARG A 156 4.90 -22.65 10.30
N LEU A 157 5.09 -21.68 9.42
CA LEU A 157 5.55 -21.93 8.05
C LEU A 157 6.92 -22.60 8.04
N ARG A 158 7.88 -22.11 8.83
CA ARG A 158 9.22 -22.73 8.99
C ARG A 158 9.13 -24.16 9.55
N GLU A 159 8.25 -24.41 10.52
CA GLU A 159 8.03 -25.75 11.07
C GLU A 159 7.49 -26.72 9.99
N VAL A 160 6.51 -26.29 9.21
CA VAL A 160 5.94 -27.10 8.12
C VAL A 160 6.97 -27.41 7.05
N ASP A 161 7.78 -26.43 6.66
CA ASP A 161 8.84 -26.63 5.67
C ASP A 161 9.91 -27.59 6.16
N THR A 162 10.31 -27.49 7.43
CA THR A 162 11.26 -28.42 8.03
C THR A 162 10.72 -29.85 8.00
N ARG A 163 9.50 -30.07 8.43
CA ARG A 163 8.85 -31.39 8.40
C ARG A 163 8.72 -31.95 6.97
N ARG A 164 8.48 -31.09 5.98
CA ARG A 164 8.41 -31.47 4.57
C ARG A 164 9.76 -31.93 4.06
N GLN A 165 10.83 -31.19 4.37
CA GLN A 165 12.19 -31.55 3.99
C GLN A 165 12.65 -32.87 4.64
N GLU A 166 12.30 -33.11 5.90
CA GLU A 166 12.60 -34.37 6.59
C GLU A 166 11.92 -35.58 5.92
N ARG A 167 10.68 -35.43 5.47
CA ARG A 167 9.93 -36.48 4.75
C ARG A 167 10.46 -36.76 3.33
N GLN A 168 11.23 -35.87 2.75
CA GLN A 168 11.81 -36.01 1.41
C GLN A 168 13.26 -36.48 1.44
N ARG A 169 13.85 -36.68 2.61
CA ARG A 169 15.18 -37.32 2.74
C ARG A 169 15.04 -38.80 2.44
N PRO A 170 15.93 -39.33 1.55
CA PRO A 170 15.91 -40.74 1.15
C PRO A 170 16.25 -41.65 2.34
#